data_824704938c41b20dcb61489463a2a788
#
_entry.id   824704938c41b20dcb61489463a2a788
#
_cell.length_a   1.000
_cell.length_b   1.000
_cell.length_c   1.000
_cell.angle_alpha   90.00
_cell.angle_beta   90.00
_cell.angle_gamma   90.00
#
_symmetry.space_group_name_H-M   'P 1'
#
loop_
_entity.id
_entity.type
_entity.pdbx_description
1 polymer ?
#
loop_
_entity_poly.entity_id
_entity_poly.type
_entity_poly.pdbx_seq_one_letter_code
_entity_poly.pdbx_strand_id
1 'polypeptide(L)'
;FYLDKTRWNIGIFYSEKIEPHYHSDISRIACEYLNVMFKGFASTNVNLYSRKVQGYADAYRIAHDKKLDYFIILTGDETARDVKIDAIMYSGRTGTKTQSFSVYKTGNDKFTGSLLKLRKDILSVLPVKARILNRSLNDILVDIGKTEGLVKGAVFKVIQKGSIKTSDTGIGLVYSDDAVLGTVTLTKVSEEISEGVLSDTGFYDRVNADDELILVKLSDDKSTTEA
;
A
#
# COMPACT_ATOMS: atom_id res chain seq x y z
N PHE A 1 -9.16 -20.01 -10.33
CA PHE A 1 -9.66 -19.32 -9.12
C PHE A 1 -9.01 -17.94 -9.09
N TYR A 2 -9.80 -16.91 -9.31
CA TYR A 2 -9.35 -15.53 -9.08
C TYR A 2 -9.59 -15.24 -7.59
N LEU A 3 -8.52 -15.13 -6.80
CA LEU A 3 -8.58 -14.62 -5.45
C LEU A 3 -8.87 -13.11 -5.53
N ASP A 4 -10.01 -12.69 -5.02
CA ASP A 4 -10.32 -11.27 -4.83
C ASP A 4 -9.55 -10.77 -3.60
N LYS A 5 -8.31 -10.33 -3.85
CA LYS A 5 -7.39 -9.90 -2.78
C LYS A 5 -7.77 -8.53 -2.23
N THR A 6 -7.57 -8.36 -0.94
CA THR A 6 -7.67 -7.05 -0.28
C THR A 6 -6.58 -6.12 -0.80
N ARG A 7 -6.98 -5.02 -1.44
CA ARG A 7 -6.07 -4.11 -2.14
C ARG A 7 -6.26 -2.67 -1.71
N TRP A 8 -5.19 -1.89 -1.83
CA TRP A 8 -5.25 -0.45 -1.75
C TRP A 8 -5.69 0.15 -3.10
N ASN A 9 -6.73 0.98 -3.08
CA ASN A 9 -7.16 1.75 -4.26
C ASN A 9 -6.39 3.07 -4.30
N ILE A 10 -5.44 3.18 -5.23
CA ILE A 10 -4.55 4.33 -5.34
C ILE A 10 -4.71 4.98 -6.70
N GLY A 11 -4.89 6.30 -6.73
CA GLY A 11 -4.81 7.10 -7.95
C GLY A 11 -3.42 7.72 -8.09
N ILE A 12 -2.81 7.64 -9.26
CA ILE A 12 -1.56 8.33 -9.56
C ILE A 12 -1.83 9.35 -10.66
N PHE A 13 -1.66 10.60 -10.30
CA PHE A 13 -1.83 11.75 -11.18
C PHE A 13 -0.50 12.45 -11.40
N TYR A 14 -0.41 13.29 -12.42
CA TYR A 14 0.75 14.14 -12.62
C TYR A 14 0.36 15.59 -12.81
N SER A 15 1.23 16.49 -12.38
CA SER A 15 1.22 17.90 -12.75
C SER A 15 2.50 18.22 -13.51
N GLU A 16 2.39 19.08 -14.49
CA GLU A 16 3.56 19.55 -15.24
C GLU A 16 4.24 20.68 -14.47
N LYS A 17 5.55 20.71 -14.57
CA LYS A 17 6.34 21.84 -14.09
C LYS A 17 6.13 23.02 -15.05
N ILE A 18 6.02 24.22 -14.51
CA ILE A 18 5.78 25.44 -15.32
C ILE A 18 6.93 25.68 -16.30
N GLU A 19 8.16 25.41 -15.86
CA GLU A 19 9.38 25.56 -16.67
C GLU A 19 10.22 24.27 -16.57
N PRO A 20 9.99 23.26 -17.43
CA PRO A 20 10.78 22.06 -17.45
C PRO A 20 12.17 22.34 -18.03
N HIS A 21 13.22 21.71 -17.44
CA HIS A 21 14.60 21.94 -17.87
C HIS A 21 14.95 21.24 -19.20
N TYR A 22 14.40 20.06 -19.46
CA TYR A 22 14.79 19.27 -20.63
C TYR A 22 13.58 18.68 -21.38
N HIS A 23 12.84 17.76 -20.78
CA HIS A 23 11.64 17.18 -21.39
C HIS A 23 10.38 17.66 -20.68
N SER A 24 9.50 18.31 -21.41
CA SER A 24 8.24 18.87 -20.87
C SER A 24 7.25 17.78 -20.40
N ASP A 25 7.33 16.58 -20.95
CA ASP A 25 6.42 15.48 -20.71
C ASP A 25 6.96 14.43 -19.69
N ILE A 26 8.09 14.72 -19.03
CA ILE A 26 8.70 13.80 -18.08
C ILE A 26 7.75 13.37 -16.97
N SER A 27 6.91 14.28 -16.45
CA SER A 27 5.92 13.99 -15.41
C SER A 27 4.87 13.00 -15.91
N ARG A 28 4.39 13.16 -17.14
CA ARG A 28 3.42 12.24 -17.78
C ARG A 28 4.04 10.86 -17.94
N ILE A 29 5.21 10.78 -18.53
CA ILE A 29 5.92 9.52 -18.77
C ILE A 29 6.19 8.80 -17.44
N ALA A 30 6.69 9.51 -16.42
CA ALA A 30 6.93 8.94 -15.10
C ALA A 30 5.65 8.38 -14.46
N CYS A 31 4.53 9.10 -14.60
CA CYS A 31 3.22 8.65 -14.10
C CYS A 31 2.76 7.37 -14.80
N GLU A 32 2.86 7.29 -16.13
CA GLU A 32 2.48 6.12 -16.92
C GLU A 32 3.31 4.89 -16.55
N TYR A 33 4.64 5.03 -16.45
CA TYR A 33 5.52 3.94 -16.06
C TYR A 33 5.27 3.48 -14.62
N LEU A 34 5.07 4.41 -13.69
CA LEU A 34 4.77 4.07 -12.31
C LEU A 34 3.45 3.30 -12.19
N ASN A 35 2.41 3.70 -12.94
CA ASN A 35 1.16 2.97 -13.02
C ASN A 35 1.35 1.52 -13.52
N VAL A 36 2.16 1.33 -14.57
CA VAL A 36 2.48 -0.01 -15.08
C VAL A 36 3.22 -0.84 -14.03
N MET A 37 4.17 -0.23 -13.33
CA MET A 37 4.94 -0.91 -12.27
C MET A 37 4.07 -1.35 -11.09
N PHE A 38 3.02 -0.60 -10.75
CA PHE A 38 2.10 -0.95 -9.67
C PHE A 38 1.09 -2.04 -10.06
N LYS A 39 0.73 -2.17 -11.34
CA LYS A 39 -0.19 -3.23 -11.80
C LYS A 39 0.28 -4.64 -11.47
N GLY A 40 1.57 -4.86 -11.35
CA GLY A 40 2.17 -6.15 -10.98
C GLY A 40 2.06 -6.48 -9.49
N PHE A 41 1.57 -5.56 -8.63
CA PHE A 41 1.45 -5.79 -7.20
C PHE A 41 0.04 -6.22 -6.81
N ALA A 42 -0.06 -7.37 -6.16
CA ALA A 42 -1.32 -7.92 -5.70
C ALA A 42 -1.99 -7.07 -4.62
N SER A 43 -1.20 -6.36 -3.79
CA SER A 43 -1.69 -5.52 -2.68
C SER A 43 -2.20 -4.14 -3.10
N THR A 44 -2.06 -3.76 -4.37
CA THR A 44 -2.49 -2.46 -4.86
C THR A 44 -3.39 -2.59 -6.09
N ASN A 45 -4.51 -1.90 -6.07
CA ASN A 45 -5.34 -1.67 -7.23
C ASN A 45 -5.10 -0.22 -7.68
N VAL A 46 -4.18 -0.06 -8.62
CA VAL A 46 -3.91 1.25 -9.20
C VAL A 46 -4.85 1.45 -10.35
N ASN A 47 -5.89 2.23 -10.13
CA ASN A 47 -6.75 2.69 -11.20
C ASN A 47 -5.92 3.56 -12.13
N LEU A 48 -5.92 3.20 -13.41
CA LEU A 48 -5.18 3.86 -14.49
C LEU A 48 -5.72 5.27 -14.76
N TYR A 49 -5.44 6.16 -13.87
CA TYR A 49 -5.63 7.58 -14.10
C TYR A 49 -4.27 8.26 -14.23
N SER A 50 -3.50 7.89 -15.28
CA SER A 50 -2.42 8.72 -15.79
C SER A 50 -3.01 9.99 -16.37
N ARG A 51 -3.65 10.79 -15.50
CA ARG A 51 -4.32 12.01 -15.90
C ARG A 51 -3.55 13.20 -15.41
N LYS A 52 -3.35 14.14 -16.32
CA LYS A 52 -2.92 15.49 -15.96
C LYS A 52 -3.96 16.12 -15.05
N VAL A 53 -3.50 16.65 -13.94
CA VAL A 53 -4.32 17.45 -13.03
C VAL A 53 -3.80 18.89 -13.02
N GLN A 54 -4.73 19.85 -12.89
CA GLN A 54 -4.36 21.27 -12.78
C GLN A 54 -3.81 21.63 -11.41
N GLY A 55 -3.91 20.70 -10.44
CA GLY A 55 -3.41 20.84 -9.09
C GLY A 55 -4.14 19.95 -8.11
N TYR A 56 -3.92 20.23 -6.81
CA TYR A 56 -4.47 19.46 -5.71
C TYR A 56 -6.01 19.33 -5.76
N ALA A 57 -6.74 20.43 -5.98
CA ALA A 57 -8.20 20.45 -5.92
C ALA A 57 -8.84 19.54 -6.99
N ASP A 58 -8.27 19.50 -8.21
CA ASP A 58 -8.74 18.64 -9.29
C ASP A 58 -8.45 17.17 -8.97
N ALA A 59 -7.24 16.87 -8.50
CA ALA A 59 -6.87 15.52 -8.08
C ALA A 59 -7.75 15.00 -6.93
N TYR A 60 -8.00 15.82 -5.92
CA TYR A 60 -8.85 15.46 -4.78
C TYR A 60 -10.29 15.17 -5.21
N ARG A 61 -10.89 16.02 -6.05
CA ARG A 61 -12.23 15.79 -6.58
C ARG A 61 -12.34 14.42 -7.27
N ILE A 62 -11.37 14.09 -8.15
CA ILE A 62 -11.35 12.81 -8.86
C ILE A 62 -11.18 11.65 -7.86
N ALA A 63 -10.28 11.78 -6.90
CA ALA A 63 -10.02 10.75 -5.89
C ALA A 63 -11.26 10.49 -5.02
N HIS A 64 -11.94 11.53 -4.60
CA HIS A 64 -13.17 11.44 -3.81
C HIS A 64 -14.32 10.80 -4.59
N ASP A 65 -14.56 11.22 -5.84
CA ASP A 65 -15.60 10.65 -6.70
C ASP A 65 -15.37 9.16 -7.00
N LYS A 66 -14.10 8.75 -7.09
CA LYS A 66 -13.70 7.37 -7.34
C LYS A 66 -13.50 6.54 -6.06
N LYS A 67 -13.72 7.13 -4.89
CA LYS A 67 -13.55 6.49 -3.58
C LYS A 67 -12.17 5.84 -3.42
N LEU A 68 -11.12 6.55 -3.83
CA LEU A 68 -9.75 6.09 -3.66
C LEU A 68 -9.35 6.15 -2.19
N ASP A 69 -8.55 5.20 -1.74
CA ASP A 69 -7.95 5.23 -0.39
C ASP A 69 -6.90 6.34 -0.32
N TYR A 70 -6.03 6.40 -1.33
CA TYR A 70 -5.00 7.42 -1.47
C TYR A 70 -4.91 7.92 -2.91
N PHE A 71 -4.39 9.12 -3.06
CA PHE A 71 -3.95 9.62 -4.37
C PHE A 71 -2.59 10.28 -4.28
N ILE A 72 -1.85 10.20 -5.36
CA ILE A 72 -0.49 10.72 -5.48
C ILE A 72 -0.46 11.73 -6.62
N ILE A 73 0.12 12.90 -6.38
CA ILE A 73 0.44 13.88 -7.41
C ILE A 73 1.95 13.86 -7.62
N LEU A 74 2.36 13.55 -8.83
CA LEU A 74 3.73 13.39 -9.25
C LEU A 74 4.16 14.56 -10.12
N THR A 75 5.38 15.04 -9.90
CA THR A 75 6.04 16.05 -10.73
C THR A 75 7.46 15.58 -11.01
N GLY A 76 7.84 15.55 -12.28
CA GLY A 76 9.17 15.18 -12.73
C GLY A 76 9.93 16.38 -13.29
N ASP A 77 11.23 16.35 -13.12
CA ASP A 77 12.18 17.25 -13.76
C ASP A 77 13.42 16.49 -14.19
N GLU A 78 13.96 16.81 -15.34
CA GLU A 78 15.09 16.09 -15.91
C GLU A 78 16.10 17.08 -16.50
N THR A 79 17.38 16.76 -16.34
CA THR A 79 18.48 17.36 -17.09
C THR A 79 19.19 16.28 -17.92
N ALA A 80 20.17 16.66 -18.70
CA ALA A 80 20.98 15.69 -19.45
C ALA A 80 21.63 14.63 -18.53
N ARG A 81 21.92 14.98 -17.27
CA ARG A 81 22.70 14.15 -16.34
C ARG A 81 21.87 13.50 -15.23
N ASP A 82 20.76 14.10 -14.86
CA ASP A 82 19.97 13.71 -13.68
C ASP A 82 18.47 13.73 -13.93
N VAL A 83 17.74 13.07 -13.03
CA VAL A 83 16.27 13.09 -12.93
C VAL A 83 15.90 13.31 -11.47
N LYS A 84 14.96 14.21 -11.24
CA LYS A 84 14.30 14.43 -9.97
C LYS A 84 12.81 14.13 -10.12
N ILE A 85 12.26 13.29 -9.25
CA ILE A 85 10.84 12.98 -9.19
C ILE A 85 10.36 13.30 -7.78
N ASP A 86 9.43 14.24 -7.68
CA ASP A 86 8.73 14.59 -6.45
C ASP A 86 7.32 14.01 -6.51
N ALA A 87 6.86 13.41 -5.43
CA ALA A 87 5.53 12.84 -5.32
C ALA A 87 4.95 13.18 -3.95
N ILE A 88 3.70 13.64 -3.93
CA ILE A 88 2.97 13.92 -2.70
C ILE A 88 1.75 13.02 -2.65
N MET A 89 1.64 12.28 -1.56
CA MET A 89 0.53 11.36 -1.29
C MET A 89 -0.47 12.01 -0.34
N TYR A 90 -1.74 11.82 -0.65
CA TYR A 90 -2.87 12.38 0.09
C TYR A 90 -3.90 11.30 0.40
N SER A 91 -4.65 11.46 1.47
CA SER A 91 -5.84 10.66 1.76
C SER A 91 -6.92 10.94 0.73
N GLY A 92 -7.47 9.90 0.10
CA GLY A 92 -8.58 10.04 -0.85
C GLY A 92 -9.87 10.51 -0.21
N ARG A 93 -10.06 10.19 1.09
CA ARG A 93 -11.26 10.54 1.85
C ARG A 93 -11.24 11.99 2.35
N THR A 94 -10.14 12.42 2.94
CA THR A 94 -10.05 13.74 3.60
C THR A 94 -9.28 14.79 2.80
N GLY A 95 -8.51 14.35 1.79
CA GLY A 95 -7.59 15.20 1.06
C GLY A 95 -6.35 15.61 1.85
N THR A 96 -6.19 15.16 3.09
CA THR A 96 -5.04 15.50 3.93
C THR A 96 -3.75 14.92 3.34
N LYS A 97 -2.70 15.74 3.29
CA LYS A 97 -1.36 15.28 2.91
C LYS A 97 -0.86 14.26 3.92
N THR A 98 -0.51 13.07 3.44
CA THR A 98 -0.03 11.97 4.28
C THR A 98 1.47 11.81 4.22
N GLN A 99 2.07 11.89 3.02
CA GLN A 99 3.49 11.66 2.83
C GLN A 99 4.03 12.46 1.64
N SER A 100 5.34 12.74 1.66
CA SER A 100 6.08 13.29 0.52
C SER A 100 7.28 12.42 0.21
N PHE A 101 7.51 12.22 -1.06
CA PHE A 101 8.65 11.48 -1.58
C PHE A 101 9.43 12.40 -2.53
N SER A 102 10.74 12.34 -2.47
CA SER A 102 11.63 13.02 -3.40
C SER A 102 12.75 12.06 -3.76
N VAL A 103 12.87 11.77 -5.04
CA VAL A 103 13.91 10.86 -5.55
C VAL A 103 14.74 11.61 -6.57
N TYR A 104 16.05 11.63 -6.34
CA TYR A 104 17.05 12.21 -7.24
C TYR A 104 18.02 11.12 -7.67
N LYS A 105 18.27 11.01 -8.95
CA LYS A 105 19.21 10.04 -9.53
C LYS A 105 19.98 10.61 -10.71
N THR A 106 21.20 10.10 -10.87
CA THR A 106 22.11 10.41 -11.98
C THR A 106 22.51 9.13 -12.73
N GLY A 107 23.10 9.27 -13.90
CA GLY A 107 23.62 8.15 -14.69
C GLY A 107 22.62 7.59 -15.70
N ASN A 108 23.00 6.49 -16.36
CA ASN A 108 22.24 5.94 -17.48
C ASN A 108 20.87 5.40 -17.08
N ASP A 109 20.75 4.83 -15.86
CA ASP A 109 19.50 4.28 -15.35
C ASP A 109 18.71 5.27 -14.46
N LYS A 110 19.04 6.56 -14.56
CA LYS A 110 18.48 7.61 -13.71
C LYS A 110 16.95 7.57 -13.66
N PHE A 111 16.27 7.44 -14.79
CA PHE A 111 14.83 7.46 -14.89
C PHE A 111 14.20 6.19 -14.27
N THR A 112 14.56 5.02 -14.78
CA THR A 112 14.02 3.74 -14.29
C THR A 112 14.37 3.51 -12.82
N GLY A 113 15.62 3.80 -12.43
CA GLY A 113 16.07 3.69 -11.04
C GLY A 113 15.34 4.63 -10.08
N SER A 114 14.94 5.83 -10.55
CA SER A 114 14.11 6.74 -9.74
C SER A 114 12.71 6.20 -9.52
N LEU A 115 12.08 5.66 -10.55
CA LEU A 115 10.72 5.09 -10.45
C LEU A 115 10.70 3.83 -9.60
N LEU A 116 11.70 2.95 -9.73
CA LEU A 116 11.82 1.75 -8.88
C LEU A 116 11.98 2.13 -7.40
N LYS A 117 12.80 3.13 -7.11
CA LYS A 117 12.97 3.63 -5.75
C LYS A 117 11.67 4.24 -5.24
N LEU A 118 11.04 5.13 -6.00
CA LEU A 118 9.78 5.78 -5.62
C LEU A 118 8.69 4.74 -5.33
N ARG A 119 8.55 3.71 -6.19
CA ARG A 119 7.62 2.61 -5.97
C ARG A 119 7.90 1.89 -4.65
N LYS A 120 9.16 1.53 -4.39
CA LYS A 120 9.57 0.89 -3.14
C LYS A 120 9.23 1.75 -1.93
N ASP A 121 9.52 3.04 -1.99
CA ASP A 121 9.27 3.99 -0.90
C ASP A 121 7.75 4.12 -0.63
N ILE A 122 6.92 4.19 -1.67
CA ILE A 122 5.44 4.22 -1.53
C ILE A 122 4.92 2.91 -0.90
N LEU A 123 5.37 1.75 -1.39
CA LEU A 123 4.93 0.47 -0.84
C LEU A 123 5.35 0.27 0.61
N SER A 124 6.53 0.78 1.01
CA SER A 124 7.04 0.63 2.37
C SER A 124 6.23 1.40 3.43
N VAL A 125 5.48 2.41 3.04
CA VAL A 125 4.65 3.20 3.95
C VAL A 125 3.20 2.72 4.02
N LEU A 126 2.74 1.92 3.05
CA LEU A 126 1.38 1.38 3.06
C LEU A 126 1.26 0.26 4.10
N PRO A 127 0.29 0.33 5.01
CA PRO A 127 0.04 -0.75 5.95
C PRO A 127 -0.32 -2.04 5.22
N VAL A 128 0.17 -3.16 5.74
CA VAL A 128 -0.19 -4.49 5.21
C VAL A 128 -1.54 -4.88 5.78
N LYS A 129 -2.52 -5.06 4.92
CA LYS A 129 -3.86 -5.55 5.24
C LYS A 129 -4.17 -6.80 4.43
N ALA A 130 -4.91 -7.71 5.03
CA ALA A 130 -5.30 -8.97 4.44
C ALA A 130 -6.72 -9.34 4.88
N ARG A 131 -7.21 -10.48 4.41
CA ARG A 131 -8.54 -11.00 4.73
C ARG A 131 -8.48 -12.49 5.00
N ILE A 132 -9.34 -12.97 5.88
CA ILE A 132 -9.54 -14.39 6.12
C ILE A 132 -10.32 -14.98 4.93
N LEU A 133 -9.70 -15.91 4.21
CA LEU A 133 -10.35 -16.64 3.11
C LEU A 133 -11.21 -17.79 3.62
N ASN A 134 -10.69 -18.52 4.60
CA ASN A 134 -11.37 -19.68 5.20
C ASN A 134 -10.89 -19.88 6.62
N ARG A 135 -11.76 -20.50 7.42
CA ARG A 135 -11.48 -20.89 8.78
C ARG A 135 -11.95 -22.30 9.07
N SER A 136 -11.11 -23.08 9.73
CA SER A 136 -11.42 -24.41 10.27
C SER A 136 -10.92 -24.50 11.70
N LEU A 137 -11.85 -24.33 12.68
CA LEU A 137 -11.51 -24.20 14.10
C LEU A 137 -10.54 -23.03 14.33
N ASN A 138 -9.29 -23.35 14.69
CA ASN A 138 -8.23 -22.34 14.90
C ASN A 138 -7.33 -22.15 13.65
N ASP A 139 -7.50 -22.98 12.63
CA ASP A 139 -6.72 -22.85 11.41
C ASP A 139 -7.34 -21.82 10.49
N ILE A 140 -6.55 -20.85 10.07
CA ILE A 140 -6.95 -19.71 9.25
C ILE A 140 -6.18 -19.73 7.94
N LEU A 141 -6.88 -19.56 6.82
CA LEU A 141 -6.30 -19.29 5.51
C LEU A 141 -6.45 -17.81 5.19
N VAL A 142 -5.36 -17.17 4.76
CA VAL A 142 -5.26 -15.72 4.53
C VAL A 142 -4.90 -15.43 3.07
N ASP A 143 -5.43 -14.34 2.51
CA ASP A 143 -5.27 -13.93 1.09
C ASP A 143 -3.95 -13.22 0.76
N ILE A 144 -2.91 -13.41 1.55
CA ILE A 144 -1.62 -12.71 1.46
C ILE A 144 -0.46 -13.70 1.68
N GLY A 145 0.68 -13.45 1.03
CA GLY A 145 1.82 -14.37 1.06
C GLY A 145 3.18 -13.71 0.96
N LYS A 146 4.15 -14.44 0.41
CA LYS A 146 5.53 -13.96 0.23
C LYS A 146 5.63 -12.79 -0.74
N THR A 147 4.72 -12.70 -1.71
CA THR A 147 4.69 -11.59 -2.67
C THR A 147 4.51 -10.23 -1.99
N GLU A 148 3.88 -10.19 -0.82
CA GLU A 148 3.72 -9.01 0.02
C GLU A 148 4.80 -8.89 1.11
N GLY A 149 5.83 -9.73 1.05
CA GLY A 149 6.97 -9.68 1.97
C GLY A 149 6.75 -10.39 3.31
N LEU A 150 5.73 -11.25 3.41
CA LEU A 150 5.45 -11.97 4.65
C LEU A 150 6.41 -13.13 4.87
N VAL A 151 6.64 -13.42 6.13
CA VAL A 151 7.44 -14.54 6.61
C VAL A 151 6.68 -15.33 7.67
N LYS A 152 7.09 -16.57 7.88
CA LYS A 152 6.56 -17.40 8.97
C LYS A 152 6.78 -16.70 10.32
N GLY A 153 5.78 -16.72 11.18
CA GLY A 153 5.80 -16.04 12.48
C GLY A 153 5.24 -14.60 12.43
N ALA A 154 4.85 -14.10 11.25
CA ALA A 154 4.17 -12.82 11.17
C ALA A 154 2.84 -12.86 11.96
N VAL A 155 2.56 -11.78 12.70
CA VAL A 155 1.41 -11.67 13.59
C VAL A 155 0.45 -10.61 13.09
N PHE A 156 -0.83 -10.98 13.01
CA PHE A 156 -1.92 -10.11 12.60
C PHE A 156 -2.95 -9.96 13.70
N LYS A 157 -3.56 -8.79 13.82
CA LYS A 157 -4.83 -8.60 14.53
C LYS A 157 -5.98 -8.89 13.57
N VAL A 158 -6.97 -9.62 14.06
CA VAL A 158 -8.22 -9.86 13.34
C VAL A 158 -9.19 -8.74 13.71
N ILE A 159 -9.69 -8.05 12.72
CA ILE A 159 -10.62 -6.93 12.87
C ILE A 159 -11.94 -7.30 12.18
N GLN A 160 -13.04 -6.99 12.81
CA GLN A 160 -14.37 -7.21 12.25
C GLN A 160 -14.50 -6.55 10.87
N LYS A 161 -15.03 -7.29 9.91
CA LYS A 161 -15.24 -6.83 8.52
C LYS A 161 -15.91 -5.44 8.48
N GLY A 162 -15.29 -4.53 7.70
CA GLY A 162 -15.78 -3.17 7.50
C GLY A 162 -15.51 -2.19 8.64
N SER A 163 -14.80 -2.61 9.70
CA SER A 163 -14.46 -1.75 10.84
C SER A 163 -13.14 -1.00 10.65
N ILE A 164 -12.34 -1.37 9.65
CA ILE A 164 -11.09 -0.69 9.32
C ILE A 164 -11.36 0.55 8.47
N LYS A 165 -10.80 1.67 8.89
CA LYS A 165 -10.82 2.94 8.13
C LYS A 165 -9.40 3.43 7.90
N THR A 166 -9.19 4.16 6.83
CA THR A 166 -7.92 4.89 6.62
C THR A 166 -7.81 6.03 7.62
N SER A 167 -6.60 6.27 8.11
CA SER A 167 -6.33 7.40 9.01
C SER A 167 -6.61 8.74 8.32
N ASP A 168 -7.11 9.71 9.08
CA ASP A 168 -7.38 11.06 8.59
C ASP A 168 -6.15 11.96 8.59
N THR A 169 -5.17 11.64 9.43
CA THR A 169 -4.01 12.50 9.71
C THR A 169 -2.69 11.95 9.15
N GLY A 170 -2.71 10.78 8.54
CA GLY A 170 -1.48 10.17 8.02
C GLY A 170 -1.74 8.88 7.26
N ILE A 171 -0.67 8.15 6.97
CA ILE A 171 -0.77 6.80 6.42
C ILE A 171 -0.98 5.85 7.60
N GLY A 172 -2.06 5.11 7.56
CA GLY A 172 -2.38 4.16 8.63
C GLY A 172 -3.80 3.66 8.56
N LEU A 173 -4.09 2.71 9.42
CA LEU A 173 -5.41 2.12 9.61
C LEU A 173 -5.89 2.44 11.01
N VAL A 174 -7.17 2.81 11.11
CA VAL A 174 -7.84 3.11 12.37
C VAL A 174 -9.01 2.14 12.53
N TYR A 175 -9.12 1.57 13.71
CA TYR A 175 -10.20 0.69 14.12
C TYR A 175 -10.46 0.89 15.62
N SER A 176 -11.66 0.55 16.10
CA SER A 176 -11.97 0.58 17.53
C SER A 176 -11.48 -0.72 18.20
N ASP A 177 -11.14 -0.64 19.48
CA ASP A 177 -10.72 -1.83 20.24
C ASP A 177 -11.81 -2.90 20.28
N ASP A 178 -13.09 -2.52 20.30
CA ASP A 178 -14.24 -3.44 20.27
C ASP A 178 -14.34 -4.23 18.95
N ALA A 179 -13.72 -3.75 17.89
CA ALA A 179 -13.67 -4.41 16.59
C ALA A 179 -12.57 -5.47 16.50
N VAL A 180 -11.66 -5.52 17.48
CA VAL A 180 -10.61 -6.56 17.53
C VAL A 180 -11.22 -7.86 17.98
N LEU A 181 -11.12 -8.90 17.14
CA LEU A 181 -11.73 -10.21 17.37
C LEU A 181 -10.73 -11.27 17.83
N GLY A 182 -9.45 -11.07 17.62
CA GLY A 182 -8.40 -12.02 17.97
C GLY A 182 -7.07 -11.71 17.28
N THR A 183 -6.17 -12.68 17.33
CA THR A 183 -4.83 -12.61 16.77
C THR A 183 -4.54 -13.84 15.91
N VAL A 184 -3.93 -13.68 14.76
CA VAL A 184 -3.47 -14.76 13.88
C VAL A 184 -1.96 -14.74 13.76
N THR A 185 -1.30 -15.87 14.02
CA THR A 185 0.13 -16.06 13.78
C THR A 185 0.32 -16.96 12.58
N LEU A 186 1.06 -16.52 11.56
CA LEU A 186 1.31 -17.31 10.36
C LEU A 186 2.25 -18.48 10.64
N THR A 187 1.81 -19.69 10.31
CA THR A 187 2.57 -20.94 10.47
C THR A 187 3.23 -21.39 9.17
N LYS A 188 2.60 -21.08 8.03
CA LYS A 188 3.12 -21.42 6.70
C LYS A 188 2.78 -20.28 5.73
N VAL A 189 3.78 -19.87 4.96
CA VAL A 189 3.65 -18.77 3.98
C VAL A 189 3.98 -19.31 2.59
N SER A 190 2.98 -19.30 1.70
CA SER A 190 3.13 -19.61 0.28
C SER A 190 3.26 -18.31 -0.52
N GLU A 191 3.31 -18.38 -1.85
CA GLU A 191 3.54 -17.18 -2.67
C GLU A 191 2.43 -16.16 -2.55
N GLU A 192 1.16 -16.57 -2.59
CA GLU A 192 0.00 -15.67 -2.61
C GLU A 192 -0.95 -15.82 -1.42
N ILE A 193 -0.87 -16.93 -0.70
CA ILE A 193 -1.73 -17.25 0.44
C ILE A 193 -0.88 -17.74 1.61
N SER A 194 -1.41 -17.65 2.82
CA SER A 194 -0.75 -18.14 4.02
C SER A 194 -1.72 -18.87 4.93
N GLU A 195 -1.18 -19.83 5.68
CA GLU A 195 -1.88 -20.51 6.75
C GLU A 195 -1.40 -19.96 8.10
N GLY A 196 -2.31 -19.82 9.04
CA GLY A 196 -2.02 -19.32 10.39
C GLY A 196 -2.91 -19.94 11.43
N VAL A 197 -2.57 -19.71 12.68
CA VAL A 197 -3.34 -20.18 13.84
C VAL A 197 -3.92 -18.97 14.56
N LEU A 198 -5.22 -19.05 14.85
CA LEU A 198 -5.98 -18.06 15.59
C LEU A 198 -5.77 -18.23 17.10
N SER A 199 -5.57 -17.13 17.79
CA SER A 199 -5.45 -17.04 19.25
C SER A 199 -6.17 -15.79 19.78
N ASP A 200 -6.30 -15.69 21.11
CA ASP A 200 -6.81 -14.50 21.80
C ASP A 200 -8.22 -14.06 21.37
N THR A 201 -9.13 -15.00 21.10
CA THR A 201 -10.47 -14.74 20.57
C THR A 201 -11.47 -14.21 21.61
N GLY A 202 -11.06 -13.85 22.80
CA GLY A 202 -11.96 -13.42 23.87
C GLY A 202 -12.96 -14.49 24.30
N PHE A 203 -13.96 -14.10 25.12
CA PHE A 203 -14.95 -15.05 25.71
C PHE A 203 -15.89 -15.65 24.65
N TYR A 204 -16.27 -14.85 23.67
CA TYR A 204 -17.09 -15.30 22.53
C TYR A 204 -16.24 -15.23 21.28
N ASP A 205 -16.01 -16.38 20.66
CA ASP A 205 -15.34 -16.44 19.36
C ASP A 205 -16.29 -15.91 18.27
N ARG A 206 -15.95 -14.75 17.70
CA ARG A 206 -16.73 -14.06 16.67
C ARG A 206 -16.01 -13.97 15.32
N VAL A 207 -14.84 -14.61 15.21
CA VAL A 207 -14.04 -14.56 13.99
C VAL A 207 -14.68 -15.38 12.88
N ASN A 208 -14.86 -14.79 11.72
CA ASN A 208 -15.45 -15.41 10.54
C ASN A 208 -14.57 -15.25 9.29
N ALA A 209 -14.92 -15.98 8.24
CA ALA A 209 -14.40 -15.70 6.92
C ALA A 209 -14.77 -14.26 6.51
N ASP A 210 -13.92 -13.64 5.70
CA ASP A 210 -13.99 -12.23 5.28
C ASP A 210 -13.65 -11.19 6.36
N ASP A 211 -13.38 -11.56 7.61
CA ASP A 211 -12.80 -10.61 8.56
C ASP A 211 -11.43 -10.14 8.11
N GLU A 212 -11.11 -8.89 8.45
CA GLU A 212 -9.92 -8.20 7.98
C GLU A 212 -8.74 -8.42 8.93
N LEU A 213 -7.55 -8.43 8.38
CA LEU A 213 -6.32 -8.66 9.11
C LEU A 213 -5.38 -7.47 8.94
N ILE A 214 -4.81 -7.00 10.04
CA ILE A 214 -3.79 -5.93 10.04
C ILE A 214 -2.50 -6.49 10.60
N LEU A 215 -1.40 -6.32 9.85
CA LEU A 215 -0.08 -6.74 10.30
C LEU A 215 0.36 -5.93 11.53
N VAL A 216 0.71 -6.63 12.61
CA VAL A 216 1.27 -6.06 13.84
C VAL A 216 2.77 -6.24 13.88
N LYS A 217 3.26 -7.43 13.50
CA LYS A 217 4.67 -7.80 13.59
C LYS A 217 5.03 -8.75 12.44
N LEU A 218 6.17 -8.51 11.78
CA LEU A 218 6.61 -9.33 10.64
C LEU A 218 7.12 -10.70 11.06
N SER A 219 7.87 -10.79 12.14
CA SER A 219 8.32 -12.04 12.75
C SER A 219 8.76 -11.81 14.20
N ASP A 220 8.86 -12.88 14.98
CA ASP A 220 9.62 -12.85 16.23
C ASP A 220 11.11 -12.97 15.90
N ASP A 221 11.76 -11.86 15.58
CA ASP A 221 13.21 -11.80 15.69
C ASP A 221 13.56 -11.96 17.18
N LYS A 222 13.87 -13.21 17.54
CA LYS A 222 14.70 -13.44 18.72
C LYS A 222 16.03 -12.79 18.39
N SER A 223 16.22 -11.56 18.89
CA SER A 223 17.56 -11.01 19.00
C SER A 223 18.38 -12.03 19.77
N THR A 224 19.23 -12.74 19.06
CA THR A 224 20.30 -13.53 19.64
C THR A 224 21.26 -12.54 20.27
N THR A 225 21.01 -12.25 21.53
CA THR A 225 22.05 -11.70 22.40
C THR A 225 22.91 -12.91 22.73
N GLU A 226 23.93 -13.15 21.94
CA GLU A 226 25.08 -13.95 22.37
C GLU A 226 26.12 -13.03 22.92
N ALA A 227 26.51 -13.37 24.13
CA ALA A 227 27.53 -12.80 24.99
C ALA A 227 28.93 -12.72 24.33
#